data_94f75116042f70cfbf389432c8674616
#
_entry.id   94f75116042f70cfbf389432c8674616
#
_cell.length_a   1.000
_cell.length_b   1.000
_cell.length_c   1.000
_cell.angle_alpha   90.00
_cell.angle_beta   90.00
_cell.angle_gamma   90.00
#
_symmetry.space_group_name_H-M   'P 1'
#
loop_
_entity.id
_entity.type
_entity.pdbx_description
1 polymer ?
#
loop_
_entity_poly.entity_id
_entity_poly.type
_entity_poly.pdbx_seq_one_letter_code
_entity_poly.pdbx_strand_id
1 'polypeptide(L)' 'MPARVTSNELLGGAVEIIIEHQGRNYRLRLTQNGKLILTA' A
#
# COMPACT_ATOMS: atom_id res chain seq x y z
N MET A 1 -6.73 -10.21 17.60
CA MET A 1 -6.27 -10.76 16.32
C MET A 1 -6.08 -9.64 15.32
N PRO A 2 -4.99 -9.66 14.56
CA PRO A 2 -4.83 -8.63 13.54
C PRO A 2 -5.79 -8.84 12.39
N ALA A 3 -6.26 -7.74 11.83
CA ALA A 3 -7.06 -7.78 10.62
C ALA A 3 -6.16 -8.11 9.43
N ARG A 4 -6.75 -8.68 8.39
CA ARG A 4 -6.03 -9.04 7.17
C ARG A 4 -6.67 -8.35 5.98
N VAL A 5 -5.82 -7.91 5.08
CA VAL A 5 -6.27 -7.30 3.83
C VAL A 5 -5.27 -7.71 2.73
N THR A 6 -5.77 -7.95 1.54
CA THR A 6 -4.90 -8.27 0.43
C THR A 6 -4.42 -7.00 -0.24
N SER A 7 -3.27 -7.08 -0.91
CA SER A 7 -2.76 -5.94 -1.67
C SER A 7 -3.72 -5.56 -2.80
N ASN A 8 -4.38 -6.55 -3.40
CA ASN A 8 -5.36 -6.27 -4.44
C ASN A 8 -6.49 -5.40 -3.93
N GLU A 9 -6.94 -5.67 -2.72
CA GLU A 9 -8.00 -4.87 -2.11
C GLU A 9 -7.51 -3.46 -1.81
N LEU A 10 -6.29 -3.34 -1.30
CA LEU A 10 -5.72 -2.04 -0.98
C LEU A 10 -5.47 -1.20 -2.22
N LEU A 11 -4.84 -1.80 -3.22
CA LEU A 11 -4.41 -1.05 -4.41
C LEU A 11 -5.53 -0.85 -5.41
N GLY A 12 -6.55 -1.75 -5.40
CA GLY A 12 -7.69 -1.59 -6.28
C GLY A 12 -7.34 -1.57 -7.75
N GLY A 13 -6.29 -2.30 -8.14
CA GLY A 13 -5.83 -2.33 -9.53
C GLY A 13 -4.75 -1.32 -9.84
N ALA A 14 -4.44 -0.42 -8.92
CA ALA A 14 -3.34 0.52 -9.10
C ALA A 14 -2.02 -0.11 -8.67
N VAL A 15 -0.91 0.47 -9.14
CA VAL A 15 0.42 0.02 -8.72
C VAL A 15 0.94 0.81 -7.54
N GLU A 16 0.29 1.90 -7.21
CA GLU A 16 0.73 2.78 -6.12
C GLU A 16 -0.46 3.49 -5.53
N ILE A 17 -0.46 3.62 -4.21
CA ILE A 17 -1.47 4.40 -3.50
C ILE A 17 -0.79 5.26 -2.45
N ILE A 18 -1.48 6.32 -2.05
CA ILE A 18 -1.04 7.18 -0.96
C ILE A 18 -1.91 6.87 0.24
N ILE A 19 -1.27 6.59 1.36
CA ILE A 19 -1.96 6.36 2.63
C ILE A 19 -1.71 7.54 3.52
N GLU A 20 -2.79 8.24 3.88
CA GLU A 20 -2.68 9.37 4.80
C GLU A 20 -2.84 8.84 6.21
N HIS A 21 -1.86 9.11 7.05
CA HIS A 21 -1.85 8.66 8.44
C HIS A 21 -1.37 9.77 9.35
N GLN A 22 -2.26 10.28 10.18
CA GLN A 22 -1.95 11.31 11.16
C GLN A 22 -1.25 12.51 10.54
N GLY A 23 -1.79 12.99 9.42
CA GLY A 23 -1.25 14.14 8.73
C GLY A 23 -0.02 13.87 7.88
N ARG A 24 0.38 12.63 7.75
CA ARG A 24 1.52 12.24 6.92
C ARG A 24 1.06 11.36 5.79
N ASN A 25 1.72 11.51 4.66
CA ASN A 25 1.42 10.70 3.48
C ASN A 25 2.48 9.63 3.32
N TYR A 26 2.02 8.38 3.33
CA TYR A 26 2.87 7.23 3.07
C TYR A 26 2.53 6.70 1.69
N ARG A 27 3.54 6.21 1.00
CA ARG A 27 3.36 5.68 -0.35
C ARG A 27 3.56 4.17 -0.33
N LEU A 28 2.54 3.44 -0.74
CA LEU A 28 2.60 2.00 -0.89
C LEU A 28 2.67 1.67 -2.37
N ARG A 29 3.71 0.95 -2.75
CA ARG A 29 3.97 0.67 -4.16
C ARG A 29 4.22 -0.80 -4.38
N LEU A 30 3.65 -1.31 -5.48
CA LEU A 30 3.87 -2.67 -5.92
C LEU A 30 4.98 -2.68 -6.97
N THR A 31 6.02 -3.49 -6.73
CA THR A 31 7.14 -3.59 -7.65
C THR A 31 6.88 -4.63 -8.72
N GLN A 32 7.70 -4.61 -9.76
CA GLN A 32 7.60 -5.60 -10.84
C GLN A 32 7.84 -7.02 -10.36
N ASN A 33 8.58 -7.16 -9.27
CA ASN A 33 8.88 -8.49 -8.71
C ASN A 33 7.77 -8.98 -7.79
N GLY A 34 6.66 -8.27 -7.70
CA GLY A 34 5.56 -8.66 -6.87
C GLY A 34 5.73 -8.35 -5.40
N LYS A 35 6.66 -7.47 -5.06
CA LYS A 35 6.91 -7.05 -3.68
C LYS A 35 6.26 -5.71 -3.40
N LEU A 36 5.95 -5.46 -2.14
CA LEU A 36 5.40 -4.19 -1.71
C LEU A 36 6.46 -3.36 -1.03
N ILE A 37 6.47 -2.07 -1.32
CA ILE A 37 7.36 -1.11 -0.70
C ILE A 37 6.50 -0.03 -0.06
N LEU A 38 6.79 0.28 1.20
CA LEU A 38 6.14 1.37 1.92
C LEU A 38 7.19 2.42 2.25
N THR A 39 6.93 3.65 1.79
CA THR A 39 7.83 4.78 2.07
C THR A 39 7.05 5.91 2.70
N ALA A 40 7.72 6.70 3.50
CA ALA A 40 7.12 7.85 4.17
C ALA A 40 7.53 9.16 3.50
#